data_d21625df3c37b30cdf5fa3c7fa891045
#
_entry.id   d21625df3c37b30cdf5fa3c7fa891045
#
_cell.length_a   1.000
_cell.length_b   1.000
_cell.length_c   1.000
_cell.angle_alpha   90.00
_cell.angle_beta   90.00
_cell.angle_gamma   90.00
#
_symmetry.space_group_name_H-M   'P 1'
#
loop_
_entity.id
_entity.type
_entity.pdbx_description
1 polymer ?
#
loop_
_entity_poly.entity_id
_entity_poly.type
_entity_poly.pdbx_seq_one_letter_code
_entity_poly.pdbx_strand_id
1 'polypeptide(L)'
;MRASIRPDPLDLMGKGSTYILVAAWVYANISSLKWLFESFRQASPVNVSLIGLIVVVLLVQVVRSRRRAGFEILNYLCATPVLRPYPLLLMVGSAVSAIALQWLVDIKQLTVLLFLLSTYGLCGLFLAPSVWRKGLPLACVVACAVPFSSQFGTGLGMPARILTAHAVEHLLSAWHVAVISSYDIIIMENGAAHVDVPCSGLKSLWTGTLFLLAATWLENRKLGARWLLICFSNLVFLISANIARVLVLVVVTHILKQPQFAQMLHIPLGLIALGCACALSWVILQTVPRNGEQRSRGDSGSLEGRGNIGGQGGKGEDCLVSSVSELARDSHRPASLSGQALLLVFVVALALISQLHHPQEEQPLSVASLHWPEQMASERIPLTATEHSFFDNYPYLVPEKRRFVLGDVSGSILVVANTTLDTYHPPELCLLGTGFKVDRMERKRVTPAVQARWLSVGDGKFSATYWFQSPKQTTDDFLSRFWSDVTRRQKNWVLVSVLFDRSLSPDSPEICDFVTAMHEAIDHTLKTEQRLAGWQVSPVSKLASYS
;
A
#
# COMPACT_ATOMS: atom_id res chain seq x y z
N MET A 1 -47.78 41.07 10.15
CA MET A 1 -48.08 39.64 10.44
C MET A 1 -47.08 38.78 9.70
N ARG A 2 -46.07 38.27 10.38
CA ARG A 2 -45.13 37.27 9.82
C ARG A 2 -45.78 35.90 9.99
N ALA A 3 -46.27 35.31 8.92
CA ALA A 3 -46.72 33.93 8.92
C ALA A 3 -45.55 33.02 9.30
N SER A 4 -45.60 32.37 10.43
CA SER A 4 -44.67 31.32 10.86
C SER A 4 -44.93 30.11 9.95
N ILE A 5 -44.10 29.95 8.92
CA ILE A 5 -44.09 28.76 8.09
C ILE A 5 -43.57 27.63 9.00
N ARG A 6 -44.46 26.80 9.51
CA ARG A 6 -44.08 25.53 10.15
C ARG A 6 -43.40 24.67 9.06
N PRO A 7 -42.19 24.16 9.32
CA PRO A 7 -41.56 23.25 8.37
C PRO A 7 -42.42 22.00 8.18
N ASP A 8 -42.61 21.57 6.96
CA ASP A 8 -43.36 20.38 6.63
C ASP A 8 -42.77 19.15 7.35
N PRO A 9 -43.61 18.34 8.04
CA PRO A 9 -43.11 17.17 8.77
C PRO A 9 -42.35 16.19 7.88
N LEU A 10 -42.62 16.14 6.56
CA LEU A 10 -41.89 15.36 5.57
C LEU A 10 -40.45 15.87 5.36
N ASP A 11 -40.22 17.19 5.46
CA ASP A 11 -38.89 17.81 5.32
C ASP A 11 -38.02 17.55 6.55
N LEU A 12 -38.63 17.47 7.73
CA LEU A 12 -37.98 17.10 9.00
C LEU A 12 -37.57 15.61 9.01
N MET A 13 -38.44 14.72 8.49
CA MET A 13 -38.09 13.28 8.35
C MET A 13 -36.96 13.06 7.36
N GLY A 14 -36.94 13.76 6.23
CA GLY A 14 -35.85 13.66 5.24
C GLY A 14 -34.51 14.14 5.78
N LYS A 15 -34.47 15.22 6.55
CA LYS A 15 -33.24 15.72 7.20
C LYS A 15 -32.77 14.77 8.29
N GLY A 16 -33.65 14.22 9.11
CA GLY A 16 -33.30 13.21 10.12
C GLY A 16 -32.63 11.97 9.49
N SER A 17 -33.21 11.45 8.43
CA SER A 17 -32.64 10.30 7.67
C SER A 17 -31.24 10.60 7.13
N THR A 18 -30.98 11.82 6.66
CA THR A 18 -29.66 12.24 6.18
C THR A 18 -28.60 12.22 7.27
N TYR A 19 -28.91 12.76 8.47
CA TYR A 19 -27.97 12.74 9.60
C TYR A 19 -27.65 11.30 10.06
N ILE A 20 -28.66 10.43 10.11
CA ILE A 20 -28.48 9.02 10.47
C ILE A 20 -27.61 8.31 9.42
N LEU A 21 -27.82 8.59 8.13
CA LEU A 21 -27.01 8.02 7.03
C LEU A 21 -25.53 8.42 7.17
N VAL A 22 -25.26 9.69 7.41
CA VAL A 22 -23.88 10.18 7.58
C VAL A 22 -23.24 9.60 8.85
N ALA A 23 -23.97 9.56 9.97
CA ALA A 23 -23.49 8.97 11.22
C ALA A 23 -23.18 7.47 11.06
N ALA A 24 -24.05 6.72 10.41
CA ALA A 24 -23.84 5.30 10.10
C ALA A 24 -22.63 5.10 9.17
N TRP A 25 -22.46 5.99 8.20
CA TRP A 25 -21.28 5.96 7.31
C TRP A 25 -19.99 6.20 8.06
N VAL A 26 -19.93 7.20 8.93
CA VAL A 26 -18.76 7.49 9.78
C VAL A 26 -18.45 6.28 10.68
N TYR A 27 -19.48 5.71 11.31
CA TYR A 27 -19.33 4.54 12.17
C TYR A 27 -18.82 3.31 11.42
N ALA A 28 -19.32 3.05 10.21
CA ALA A 28 -18.86 1.95 9.35
C ALA A 28 -17.38 2.05 9.01
N ASN A 29 -16.85 3.28 8.94
CA ASN A 29 -15.48 3.55 8.52
C ASN A 29 -14.56 4.04 9.65
N ILE A 30 -14.96 3.83 10.92
CA ILE A 30 -14.23 4.34 12.08
C ILE A 30 -12.78 3.81 12.16
N SER A 31 -12.56 2.57 11.75
CA SER A 31 -11.22 1.96 11.70
C SER A 31 -10.30 2.65 10.68
N SER A 32 -10.84 2.98 9.49
CA SER A 32 -10.11 3.72 8.46
C SER A 32 -9.80 5.15 8.90
N LEU A 33 -10.73 5.79 9.61
CA LEU A 33 -10.54 7.13 10.17
C LEU A 33 -9.51 7.15 11.30
N LYS A 34 -9.54 6.17 12.22
CA LYS A 34 -8.52 6.03 13.27
C LYS A 34 -7.13 5.83 12.65
N TRP A 35 -7.00 4.91 11.70
CA TRP A 35 -5.75 4.67 11.02
C TRP A 35 -5.22 5.94 10.30
N LEU A 36 -6.11 6.67 9.64
CA LEU A 36 -5.75 7.91 8.95
C LEU A 36 -5.25 8.96 9.95
N PHE A 37 -5.92 9.12 11.08
CA PHE A 37 -5.51 10.04 12.14
C PHE A 37 -4.14 9.67 12.73
N GLU A 38 -3.91 8.39 13.02
CA GLU A 38 -2.63 7.89 13.51
C GLU A 38 -1.50 8.10 12.50
N SER A 39 -1.78 7.83 11.20
CA SER A 39 -0.84 8.08 10.12
C SER A 39 -0.46 9.55 9.97
N PHE A 40 -1.42 10.46 10.14
CA PHE A 40 -1.13 11.91 10.17
C PHE A 40 -0.31 12.30 11.40
N ARG A 41 -0.58 11.73 12.55
CA ARG A 41 0.15 12.02 13.79
C ARG A 41 1.61 11.54 13.73
N GLN A 42 1.87 10.43 13.03
CA GLN A 42 3.22 9.87 12.82
C GLN A 42 3.94 10.49 11.62
N ALA A 43 3.26 11.25 10.79
CA ALA A 43 3.85 11.85 9.61
C ALA A 43 4.90 12.91 10.00
N SER A 44 5.99 12.97 9.24
CA SER A 44 7.02 13.98 9.47
C SER A 44 6.46 15.40 9.29
N PRO A 45 6.98 16.40 10.01
CA PRO A 45 6.52 17.80 9.89
C PRO A 45 6.55 18.31 8.45
N VAL A 46 7.51 17.87 7.64
CA VAL A 46 7.63 18.22 6.22
C VAL A 46 6.44 17.69 5.42
N ASN A 47 6.03 16.45 5.64
CA ASN A 47 4.88 15.86 4.94
C ASN A 47 3.57 16.55 5.34
N VAL A 48 3.40 16.85 6.62
CA VAL A 48 2.23 17.60 7.13
C VAL A 48 2.18 19.00 6.50
N SER A 49 3.32 19.70 6.42
CA SER A 49 3.40 21.03 5.79
C SER A 49 3.08 20.98 4.30
N LEU A 50 3.55 19.98 3.59
CA LEU A 50 3.26 19.79 2.16
C LEU A 50 1.76 19.52 1.92
N ILE A 51 1.14 18.70 2.74
CA ILE A 51 -0.31 18.44 2.70
C ILE A 51 -1.07 19.73 3.02
N GLY A 52 -0.66 20.46 4.05
CA GLY A 52 -1.21 21.78 4.40
C GLY A 52 -1.13 22.77 3.23
N LEU A 53 0.01 22.85 2.55
CA LEU A 53 0.19 23.67 1.36
C LEU A 53 -0.77 23.26 0.23
N ILE A 54 -0.90 21.96 -0.05
CA ILE A 54 -1.84 21.44 -1.06
C ILE A 54 -3.27 21.87 -0.71
N VAL A 55 -3.69 21.67 0.55
CA VAL A 55 -5.02 22.09 1.01
C VAL A 55 -5.24 23.58 0.85
N VAL A 56 -4.26 24.43 1.22
CA VAL A 56 -4.33 25.88 1.05
C VAL A 56 -4.44 26.26 -0.42
N VAL A 57 -3.62 25.68 -1.31
CA VAL A 57 -3.68 25.93 -2.76
C VAL A 57 -5.06 25.55 -3.31
N LEU A 58 -5.61 24.40 -2.90
CA LEU A 58 -6.93 23.94 -3.30
C LEU A 58 -8.03 24.88 -2.81
N LEU A 59 -7.97 25.32 -1.54
CA LEU A 59 -8.91 26.31 -0.99
C LEU A 59 -8.84 27.64 -1.73
N VAL A 60 -7.63 28.16 -1.99
CA VAL A 60 -7.45 29.38 -2.77
C VAL A 60 -8.03 29.24 -4.17
N GLN A 61 -7.87 28.08 -4.80
CA GLN A 61 -8.40 27.82 -6.15
C GLN A 61 -9.92 27.71 -6.14
N VAL A 62 -10.51 27.06 -5.14
CA VAL A 62 -11.95 27.05 -4.92
C VAL A 62 -12.51 28.46 -4.69
N VAL A 63 -11.84 29.26 -3.85
CA VAL A 63 -12.24 30.66 -3.58
C VAL A 63 -12.11 31.54 -4.83
N ARG A 64 -11.00 31.40 -5.59
CA ARG A 64 -10.83 32.12 -6.87
C ARG A 64 -11.86 31.74 -7.93
N SER A 65 -12.18 30.46 -8.00
CA SER A 65 -13.25 29.94 -8.87
C SER A 65 -14.62 30.50 -8.47
N ARG A 66 -14.90 30.62 -7.15
CA ARG A 66 -16.13 31.26 -6.62
C ARG A 66 -16.24 32.73 -7.05
N ARG A 67 -15.15 33.52 -6.93
CA ARG A 67 -15.18 34.93 -7.28
C ARG A 67 -15.42 35.19 -8.78
N ARG A 68 -15.00 34.24 -9.65
CA ARG A 68 -15.19 34.36 -11.11
C ARG A 68 -16.57 33.92 -11.59
N ALA A 69 -17.29 33.08 -10.85
CA ALA A 69 -18.52 32.44 -11.31
C ALA A 69 -19.81 32.87 -10.60
N GLY A 70 -19.74 33.75 -9.58
CA GLY A 70 -20.93 34.06 -8.78
C GLY A 70 -21.55 32.81 -8.11
N PHE A 71 -20.73 31.82 -7.81
CA PHE A 71 -21.13 30.45 -7.56
C PHE A 71 -21.53 30.26 -6.10
N GLU A 72 -22.81 30.27 -5.81
CA GLU A 72 -23.32 29.84 -4.51
C GLU A 72 -23.34 28.29 -4.43
N ILE A 73 -22.28 27.70 -3.86
CA ILE A 73 -22.19 26.23 -3.68
C ILE A 73 -23.39 25.68 -2.89
N LEU A 74 -23.98 26.46 -2.00
CA LEU A 74 -25.18 26.07 -1.25
C LEU A 74 -26.37 25.72 -2.16
N ASN A 75 -26.50 26.36 -3.32
CA ASN A 75 -27.59 26.07 -4.26
C ASN A 75 -27.41 24.76 -5.03
N TYR A 76 -26.22 24.12 -4.93
CA TYR A 76 -25.92 22.84 -5.58
C TYR A 76 -25.86 21.67 -4.58
N LEU A 77 -26.12 21.94 -3.30
CA LEU A 77 -26.19 20.93 -2.25
C LEU A 77 -27.65 20.52 -2.06
N CYS A 78 -27.96 19.25 -2.31
CA CYS A 78 -29.28 18.70 -2.02
C CYS A 78 -29.38 18.40 -0.51
N ALA A 79 -30.45 18.84 0.12
CA ALA A 79 -30.70 18.55 1.55
C ALA A 79 -30.95 17.05 1.80
N THR A 80 -31.43 16.33 0.78
CA THR A 80 -31.68 14.88 0.81
C THR A 80 -30.89 14.19 -0.31
N PRO A 81 -30.45 12.93 -0.12
CA PRO A 81 -29.68 12.20 -1.11
C PRO A 81 -30.53 11.91 -2.35
N VAL A 82 -29.96 12.14 -3.53
CA VAL A 82 -30.54 11.78 -4.82
C VAL A 82 -29.85 10.51 -5.32
N LEU A 83 -30.61 9.42 -5.47
CA LEU A 83 -30.08 8.13 -5.92
C LEU A 83 -29.72 8.18 -7.41
N ARG A 84 -28.45 8.53 -7.69
CA ARG A 84 -27.89 8.55 -9.04
C ARG A 84 -27.05 7.30 -9.25
N PRO A 85 -27.12 6.66 -10.43
CA PRO A 85 -26.50 5.34 -10.65
C PRO A 85 -24.97 5.38 -10.48
N TYR A 86 -24.27 6.37 -11.05
CA TYR A 86 -22.82 6.42 -10.99
C TYR A 86 -22.26 6.70 -9.58
N PRO A 87 -22.71 7.73 -8.83
CA PRO A 87 -22.29 7.92 -7.44
C PRO A 87 -22.64 6.75 -6.55
N LEU A 88 -23.83 6.16 -6.71
CA LEU A 88 -24.28 5.01 -5.94
C LEU A 88 -23.39 3.78 -6.21
N LEU A 89 -23.14 3.46 -7.47
CA LEU A 89 -22.25 2.36 -7.87
C LEU A 89 -20.85 2.55 -7.29
N LEU A 90 -20.32 3.77 -7.36
CA LEU A 90 -19.01 4.09 -6.82
C LEU A 90 -18.99 3.92 -5.29
N MET A 91 -19.99 4.43 -4.58
CA MET A 91 -20.11 4.30 -3.15
C MET A 91 -20.21 2.84 -2.71
N VAL A 92 -21.19 2.11 -3.27
CA VAL A 92 -21.48 0.72 -2.91
C VAL A 92 -20.32 -0.19 -3.32
N GLY A 93 -19.88 -0.08 -4.57
CA GLY A 93 -18.79 -0.91 -5.12
C GLY A 93 -17.49 -0.74 -4.33
N SER A 94 -17.10 0.50 -4.04
CA SER A 94 -15.89 0.75 -3.22
C SER A 94 -16.05 0.29 -1.78
N ALA A 95 -17.22 0.47 -1.16
CA ALA A 95 -17.46 0.03 0.21
C ALA A 95 -17.43 -1.50 0.34
N VAL A 96 -18.10 -2.21 -0.58
CA VAL A 96 -18.07 -3.68 -0.62
C VAL A 96 -16.65 -4.18 -0.90
N SER A 97 -15.94 -3.56 -1.84
CA SER A 97 -14.54 -3.89 -2.14
C SER A 97 -13.63 -3.64 -0.93
N ALA A 98 -13.86 -2.57 -0.16
CA ALA A 98 -13.09 -2.27 1.06
C ALA A 98 -13.30 -3.36 2.13
N ILE A 99 -14.53 -3.80 2.33
CA ILE A 99 -14.84 -4.89 3.27
C ILE A 99 -14.23 -6.20 2.78
N ALA A 100 -14.43 -6.56 1.50
CA ALA A 100 -13.86 -7.76 0.93
C ALA A 100 -12.33 -7.77 1.04
N LEU A 101 -11.68 -6.63 0.74
CA LEU A 101 -10.25 -6.46 0.88
C LEU A 101 -9.81 -6.60 2.34
N GLN A 102 -10.54 -6.01 3.27
CA GLN A 102 -10.26 -6.13 4.70
C GLN A 102 -10.36 -7.58 5.23
N TRP A 103 -11.20 -8.41 4.61
CA TRP A 103 -11.37 -9.80 4.97
C TRP A 103 -10.34 -10.72 4.30
N LEU A 104 -9.97 -10.41 3.04
CA LEU A 104 -9.09 -11.26 2.23
C LEU A 104 -7.62 -10.88 2.38
N VAL A 105 -7.35 -9.57 2.56
CA VAL A 105 -5.99 -9.01 2.45
C VAL A 105 -5.84 -7.88 3.47
N ASP A 106 -4.85 -7.99 4.37
CA ASP A 106 -4.63 -6.99 5.42
C ASP A 106 -3.76 -5.81 4.94
N ILE A 107 -4.21 -5.13 3.86
CA ILE A 107 -3.55 -3.92 3.36
C ILE A 107 -4.41 -2.70 3.69
N LYS A 108 -4.14 -2.09 4.85
CA LYS A 108 -4.90 -0.94 5.38
C LYS A 108 -4.92 0.25 4.42
N GLN A 109 -3.84 0.49 3.67
CA GLN A 109 -3.73 1.57 2.68
C GLN A 109 -4.77 1.47 1.57
N LEU A 110 -4.93 0.28 0.98
CA LEU A 110 -5.92 0.06 -0.06
C LEU A 110 -7.35 0.20 0.48
N THR A 111 -7.58 -0.26 1.71
CA THR A 111 -8.87 -0.09 2.39
C THR A 111 -9.20 1.38 2.58
N VAL A 112 -8.22 2.20 2.99
CA VAL A 112 -8.41 3.66 3.16
C VAL A 112 -8.63 4.36 1.83
N LEU A 113 -7.92 3.98 0.77
CA LEU A 113 -8.18 4.53 -0.58
C LEU A 113 -9.60 4.21 -1.06
N LEU A 114 -10.07 2.97 -0.85
CA LEU A 114 -11.44 2.58 -1.17
C LEU A 114 -12.47 3.32 -0.31
N PHE A 115 -12.17 3.55 0.97
CA PHE A 115 -12.98 4.41 1.85
C PHE A 115 -13.10 5.84 1.30
N LEU A 116 -12.00 6.46 0.88
CA LEU A 116 -12.02 7.81 0.30
C LEU A 116 -12.82 7.85 -1.01
N LEU A 117 -12.66 6.83 -1.86
CA LEU A 117 -13.42 6.69 -3.10
C LEU A 117 -14.92 6.51 -2.84
N SER A 118 -15.27 5.70 -1.84
CA SER A 118 -16.63 5.49 -1.40
C SER A 118 -17.25 6.76 -0.81
N THR A 119 -16.47 7.53 -0.04
CA THR A 119 -16.89 8.83 0.50
C THR A 119 -17.13 9.84 -0.63
N TYR A 120 -16.30 9.83 -1.67
CA TYR A 120 -16.53 10.65 -2.87
C TYR A 120 -17.82 10.24 -3.60
N GLY A 121 -18.13 8.94 -3.67
CA GLY A 121 -19.42 8.42 -4.14
C GLY A 121 -20.59 8.93 -3.31
N LEU A 122 -20.49 8.87 -1.97
CA LEU A 122 -21.50 9.41 -1.05
C LEU A 122 -21.72 10.91 -1.28
N CYS A 123 -20.66 11.71 -1.41
CA CYS A 123 -20.77 13.14 -1.73
C CYS A 123 -21.53 13.37 -3.05
N GLY A 124 -21.39 12.46 -4.03
CA GLY A 124 -22.09 12.55 -5.32
C GLY A 124 -23.61 12.36 -5.24
N LEU A 125 -24.13 11.79 -4.15
CA LEU A 125 -25.58 11.70 -3.89
C LEU A 125 -26.17 13.05 -3.43
N PHE A 126 -25.34 13.93 -2.88
CA PHE A 126 -25.77 15.24 -2.36
C PHE A 126 -25.37 16.40 -3.30
N LEU A 127 -24.39 16.22 -4.17
CA LEU A 127 -23.89 17.25 -5.08
C LEU A 127 -24.53 17.17 -6.47
N ALA A 128 -24.70 18.31 -7.12
CA ALA A 128 -25.12 18.36 -8.51
C ALA A 128 -24.12 17.59 -9.41
N PRO A 129 -24.57 16.86 -10.46
CA PRO A 129 -23.69 16.03 -11.30
C PRO A 129 -22.54 16.79 -11.95
N SER A 130 -22.78 18.03 -12.34
CA SER A 130 -21.77 18.90 -12.95
C SER A 130 -20.65 19.27 -11.97
N VAL A 131 -20.99 19.52 -10.69
CA VAL A 131 -20.04 19.85 -9.63
C VAL A 131 -19.28 18.59 -9.22
N TRP A 132 -19.98 17.47 -9.01
CA TRP A 132 -19.38 16.19 -8.62
C TRP A 132 -18.35 15.71 -9.66
N ARG A 133 -18.71 15.67 -10.96
CA ARG A 133 -17.77 15.26 -12.03
C ARG A 133 -16.54 16.15 -12.13
N LYS A 134 -16.70 17.48 -11.96
CA LYS A 134 -15.58 18.41 -11.96
C LYS A 134 -14.72 18.30 -10.69
N GLY A 135 -15.24 17.74 -9.61
CA GLY A 135 -14.52 17.50 -8.36
C GLY A 135 -13.64 16.25 -8.35
N LEU A 136 -13.76 15.35 -9.35
CA LEU A 136 -13.01 14.09 -9.37
C LEU A 136 -11.48 14.28 -9.30
N PRO A 137 -10.84 15.15 -10.10
CA PRO A 137 -9.40 15.37 -10.00
C PRO A 137 -8.97 15.87 -8.62
N LEU A 138 -9.79 16.73 -8.00
CA LEU A 138 -9.56 17.21 -6.64
C LEU A 138 -9.64 16.07 -5.62
N ALA A 139 -10.64 15.21 -5.72
CA ALA A 139 -10.78 14.03 -4.87
C ALA A 139 -9.58 13.08 -5.01
N CYS A 140 -9.09 12.88 -6.24
CA CYS A 140 -7.87 12.11 -6.50
C CYS A 140 -6.64 12.74 -5.84
N VAL A 141 -6.45 14.06 -5.94
CA VAL A 141 -5.34 14.76 -5.29
C VAL A 141 -5.42 14.65 -3.76
N VAL A 142 -6.61 14.78 -3.18
CA VAL A 142 -6.83 14.60 -1.73
C VAL A 142 -6.53 13.16 -1.32
N ALA A 143 -7.00 12.16 -2.07
CA ALA A 143 -6.68 10.75 -1.80
C ALA A 143 -5.17 10.48 -1.86
N CYS A 144 -4.49 11.09 -2.83
CA CYS A 144 -3.05 10.99 -2.96
C CYS A 144 -2.27 11.77 -1.90
N ALA A 145 -2.84 12.78 -1.25
CA ALA A 145 -2.20 13.52 -0.17
C ALA A 145 -2.21 12.76 1.18
N VAL A 146 -2.86 11.60 1.26
CA VAL A 146 -2.84 10.76 2.47
C VAL A 146 -1.40 10.34 2.79
N PRO A 147 -0.93 10.46 4.04
CA PRO A 147 0.44 10.14 4.40
C PRO A 147 0.65 8.63 4.47
N PHE A 148 1.22 8.07 3.42
CA PHE A 148 1.64 6.66 3.39
C PHE A 148 3.12 6.44 3.73
N SER A 149 3.83 7.49 4.18
CA SER A 149 5.29 7.49 4.28
C SER A 149 5.88 6.43 5.23
N SER A 150 5.22 6.12 6.33
CA SER A 150 5.68 5.10 7.30
C SER A 150 5.59 3.68 6.74
N GLN A 151 4.71 3.44 5.78
CA GLN A 151 4.40 2.11 5.26
C GLN A 151 5.10 1.80 3.93
N PHE A 152 5.78 2.80 3.33
CA PHE A 152 6.67 2.56 2.20
C PHE A 152 7.93 1.79 2.61
N GLY A 153 8.28 1.79 3.91
CA GLY A 153 9.42 1.05 4.43
C GLY A 153 9.18 -0.45 4.51
N THR A 154 7.97 -0.85 4.80
CA THR A 154 7.61 -2.20 5.24
C THR A 154 6.67 -2.89 4.25
N GLY A 155 5.41 -2.63 4.24
CA GLY A 155 4.42 -3.32 3.43
C GLY A 155 4.78 -3.43 1.94
N LEU A 156 4.31 -2.49 1.12
CA LEU A 156 4.58 -2.48 -0.34
C LEU A 156 6.03 -2.11 -0.69
N GLY A 157 6.78 -1.52 0.25
CA GLY A 157 8.18 -1.14 0.03
C GLY A 157 9.10 -2.31 -0.19
N MET A 158 8.92 -3.40 0.55
CA MET A 158 9.77 -4.57 0.44
C MET A 158 9.63 -5.29 -0.91
N PRO A 159 8.43 -5.64 -1.40
CA PRO A 159 8.28 -6.19 -2.74
C PRO A 159 8.87 -5.29 -3.84
N ALA A 160 8.72 -3.96 -3.71
CA ALA A 160 9.28 -3.03 -4.69
C ALA A 160 10.82 -3.03 -4.68
N ARG A 161 11.45 -3.15 -3.52
CA ARG A 161 12.92 -3.29 -3.39
C ARG A 161 13.42 -4.59 -4.00
N ILE A 162 12.74 -5.70 -3.71
CA ILE A 162 13.06 -7.02 -4.28
C ILE A 162 12.98 -6.97 -5.81
N LEU A 163 11.89 -6.43 -6.38
CA LEU A 163 11.74 -6.30 -7.82
C LEU A 163 12.83 -5.39 -8.43
N THR A 164 13.20 -4.31 -7.74
CA THR A 164 14.28 -3.43 -8.17
C THR A 164 15.63 -4.14 -8.14
N ALA A 165 15.93 -4.91 -7.09
CA ALA A 165 17.17 -5.67 -6.98
C ALA A 165 17.28 -6.73 -8.09
N HIS A 166 16.22 -7.50 -8.34
CA HIS A 166 16.18 -8.46 -9.45
C HIS A 166 16.35 -7.81 -10.82
N ALA A 167 15.69 -6.66 -11.06
CA ALA A 167 15.85 -5.95 -12.33
C ALA A 167 17.30 -5.48 -12.55
N VAL A 168 17.95 -4.96 -11.49
CA VAL A 168 19.35 -4.53 -11.53
C VAL A 168 20.28 -5.73 -11.72
N GLU A 169 20.03 -6.87 -11.04
CA GLU A 169 20.76 -8.12 -11.26
C GLU A 169 20.70 -8.54 -12.73
N HIS A 170 19.52 -8.60 -13.34
CA HIS A 170 19.37 -8.97 -14.74
C HIS A 170 20.12 -8.02 -15.69
N LEU A 171 20.10 -6.71 -15.41
CA LEU A 171 20.83 -5.73 -16.22
C LEU A 171 22.35 -5.88 -16.08
N LEU A 172 22.86 -6.09 -14.86
CA LEU A 172 24.30 -6.29 -14.63
C LEU A 172 24.77 -7.64 -15.19
N SER A 173 23.98 -8.70 -15.06
CA SER A 173 24.27 -10.02 -15.64
C SER A 173 24.34 -9.96 -17.17
N ALA A 174 23.48 -9.15 -17.82
CA ALA A 174 23.55 -8.91 -19.26
C ALA A 174 24.85 -8.21 -19.70
N TRP A 175 25.52 -7.49 -18.78
CA TRP A 175 26.84 -6.90 -18.97
C TRP A 175 27.99 -7.81 -18.52
N HIS A 176 27.70 -9.11 -18.28
CA HIS A 176 28.66 -10.11 -17.83
C HIS A 176 29.29 -9.80 -16.46
N VAL A 177 28.63 -9.02 -15.62
CA VAL A 177 29.04 -8.81 -14.23
C VAL A 177 28.53 -9.97 -13.39
N ALA A 178 29.42 -10.63 -12.64
CA ALA A 178 29.01 -11.68 -11.68
C ALA A 178 28.23 -11.04 -10.53
N VAL A 179 26.92 -11.29 -10.51
CA VAL A 179 25.99 -10.70 -9.53
C VAL A 179 24.86 -11.67 -9.23
N ILE A 180 24.45 -11.70 -7.97
CA ILE A 180 23.30 -12.47 -7.50
C ILE A 180 22.49 -11.56 -6.60
N SER A 181 21.16 -11.49 -6.79
CA SER A 181 20.30 -10.82 -5.83
C SER A 181 19.67 -11.80 -4.85
N SER A 182 19.66 -11.43 -3.59
CA SER A 182 18.90 -12.06 -2.53
C SER A 182 17.99 -11.01 -1.92
N TYR A 183 16.70 -11.13 -2.20
CA TYR A 183 15.69 -10.15 -1.79
C TYR A 183 16.04 -8.73 -2.25
N ASP A 184 16.27 -7.80 -1.32
CA ASP A 184 16.67 -6.42 -1.59
C ASP A 184 18.19 -6.18 -1.51
N ILE A 185 18.98 -7.26 -1.48
CA ILE A 185 20.45 -7.22 -1.48
C ILE A 185 20.95 -7.69 -2.84
N ILE A 186 21.90 -6.96 -3.39
CA ILE A 186 22.63 -7.29 -4.61
C ILE A 186 24.05 -7.66 -4.20
N ILE A 187 24.41 -8.95 -4.33
CA ILE A 187 25.70 -9.50 -3.94
C ILE A 187 26.58 -9.57 -5.18
N MET A 188 27.77 -9.02 -5.09
CA MET A 188 28.81 -8.99 -6.14
C MET A 188 30.13 -9.48 -5.56
N GLU A 189 31.09 -9.83 -6.42
CA GLU A 189 32.42 -10.25 -5.98
C GLU A 189 33.11 -9.24 -5.05
N ASN A 190 32.86 -7.95 -5.25
CA ASN A 190 33.50 -6.86 -4.52
C ASN A 190 32.67 -6.36 -3.31
N GLY A 191 31.60 -7.06 -2.91
CA GLY A 191 30.75 -6.69 -1.79
C GLY A 191 29.28 -6.82 -2.07
N ALA A 192 28.45 -6.26 -1.18
CA ALA A 192 27.00 -6.29 -1.32
C ALA A 192 26.42 -4.88 -1.28
N ALA A 193 25.41 -4.64 -2.12
CA ALA A 193 24.62 -3.42 -2.12
C ALA A 193 23.21 -3.71 -1.59
N HIS A 194 22.78 -2.96 -0.61
CA HIS A 194 21.41 -3.04 -0.08
C HIS A 194 20.54 -1.99 -0.78
N VAL A 195 19.39 -2.41 -1.28
CA VAL A 195 18.39 -1.50 -1.85
C VAL A 195 17.56 -0.90 -0.71
N ASP A 196 18.00 0.22 -0.18
CA ASP A 196 17.38 0.90 0.96
C ASP A 196 15.93 1.36 0.69
N VAL A 197 15.20 1.68 1.77
CA VAL A 197 13.84 2.21 1.72
C VAL A 197 13.68 3.40 0.76
N PRO A 198 14.58 4.40 0.73
CA PRO A 198 14.53 5.48 -0.27
C PRO A 198 14.69 5.00 -1.72
N CYS A 199 15.31 3.84 -1.93
CA CYS A 199 15.55 3.23 -3.25
C CYS A 199 14.42 2.29 -3.69
N SER A 200 13.36 2.08 -2.89
CA SER A 200 12.17 1.32 -3.28
C SER A 200 11.40 1.94 -4.45
N GLY A 201 11.62 3.22 -4.74
CA GLY A 201 10.90 3.96 -5.78
C GLY A 201 9.46 4.36 -5.43
N LEU A 202 8.89 3.85 -4.33
CA LEU A 202 7.49 4.11 -3.97
C LEU A 202 7.21 5.59 -3.72
N LYS A 203 8.15 6.33 -3.10
CA LYS A 203 8.02 7.79 -2.94
C LYS A 203 7.96 8.49 -4.28
N SER A 204 8.79 8.08 -5.23
CA SER A 204 8.80 8.63 -6.60
C SER A 204 7.52 8.28 -7.35
N LEU A 205 7.03 7.04 -7.24
CA LEU A 205 5.75 6.60 -7.81
C LEU A 205 4.59 7.45 -7.28
N TRP A 206 4.55 7.67 -5.97
CA TRP A 206 3.54 8.50 -5.33
C TRP A 206 3.59 9.95 -5.80
N THR A 207 4.77 10.58 -5.73
CA THR A 207 4.97 11.97 -6.11
C THR A 207 4.73 12.20 -7.61
N GLY A 208 5.20 11.29 -8.47
CA GLY A 208 4.99 11.36 -9.91
C GLY A 208 3.53 11.15 -10.32
N THR A 209 2.79 10.30 -9.60
CA THR A 209 1.35 10.13 -9.81
C THR A 209 0.58 11.38 -9.39
N LEU A 210 0.93 11.98 -8.24
CA LEU A 210 0.38 13.27 -7.80
C LEU A 210 0.63 14.37 -8.83
N PHE A 211 1.84 14.44 -9.36
CA PHE A 211 2.21 15.39 -10.41
C PHE A 211 1.33 15.23 -11.65
N LEU A 212 1.16 13.99 -12.14
CA LEU A 212 0.33 13.70 -13.31
C LEU A 212 -1.14 14.09 -13.08
N LEU A 213 -1.70 13.78 -11.90
CA LEU A 213 -3.06 14.16 -11.55
C LEU A 213 -3.22 15.69 -11.48
N ALA A 214 -2.28 16.38 -10.84
CA ALA A 214 -2.28 17.83 -10.76
C ALA A 214 -2.16 18.49 -12.15
N ALA A 215 -1.25 18.01 -13.01
CA ALA A 215 -1.08 18.46 -14.37
C ALA A 215 -2.35 18.23 -15.21
N THR A 216 -2.98 17.05 -15.09
CA THR A 216 -4.24 16.73 -15.76
C THR A 216 -5.34 17.72 -15.39
N TRP A 217 -5.43 18.06 -14.11
CA TRP A 217 -6.43 18.99 -13.61
C TRP A 217 -6.15 20.44 -14.04
N LEU A 218 -4.91 20.90 -13.90
CA LEU A 218 -4.50 22.26 -14.29
C LEU A 218 -4.70 22.52 -15.78
N GLU A 219 -4.40 21.52 -16.62
CA GLU A 219 -4.57 21.62 -18.07
C GLU A 219 -5.98 21.27 -18.57
N ASN A 220 -6.89 20.95 -17.66
CA ASN A 220 -8.28 20.58 -17.97
C ASN A 220 -8.40 19.48 -19.04
N ARG A 221 -7.57 18.41 -18.91
CA ARG A 221 -7.54 17.29 -19.85
C ARG A 221 -8.71 16.33 -19.63
N LYS A 222 -9.18 15.66 -20.71
CA LYS A 222 -10.28 14.69 -20.63
C LYS A 222 -9.81 13.39 -19.98
N LEU A 223 -10.57 12.90 -19.00
CA LEU A 223 -10.38 11.57 -18.43
C LEU A 223 -11.00 10.52 -19.35
N GLY A 224 -10.21 9.67 -19.96
CA GLY A 224 -10.65 8.64 -20.89
C GLY A 224 -9.57 7.58 -21.11
N ALA A 225 -9.77 6.67 -22.07
CA ALA A 225 -8.84 5.56 -22.33
C ALA A 225 -7.40 6.04 -22.63
N ARG A 226 -7.23 7.14 -23.39
CA ARG A 226 -5.91 7.73 -23.65
C ARG A 226 -5.25 8.23 -22.36
N TRP A 227 -6.01 8.83 -21.46
CA TRP A 227 -5.51 9.26 -20.17
C TRP A 227 -5.07 8.08 -19.29
N LEU A 228 -5.82 6.97 -19.29
CA LEU A 228 -5.43 5.75 -18.58
C LEU A 228 -4.12 5.17 -19.14
N LEU A 229 -3.94 5.22 -20.47
CA LEU A 229 -2.68 4.80 -21.09
C LEU A 229 -1.50 5.67 -20.60
N ILE A 230 -1.72 6.98 -20.45
CA ILE A 230 -0.70 7.88 -19.91
C ILE A 230 -0.40 7.60 -18.43
N CYS A 231 -1.42 7.27 -17.63
CA CYS A 231 -1.20 6.83 -16.26
C CYS A 231 -0.32 5.58 -16.20
N PHE A 232 -0.57 4.61 -17.08
CA PHE A 232 0.28 3.43 -17.20
C PHE A 232 1.70 3.76 -17.65
N SER A 233 1.85 4.61 -18.67
CA SER A 233 3.17 5.07 -19.14
C SER A 233 3.95 5.81 -18.05
N ASN A 234 3.28 6.67 -17.28
CA ASN A 234 3.88 7.34 -16.13
C ASN A 234 4.41 6.35 -15.09
N LEU A 235 3.64 5.30 -14.79
CA LEU A 235 4.08 4.24 -13.88
C LEU A 235 5.35 3.56 -14.41
N VAL A 236 5.38 3.20 -15.69
CA VAL A 236 6.54 2.58 -16.34
C VAL A 236 7.76 3.51 -16.29
N PHE A 237 7.61 4.80 -16.60
CA PHE A 237 8.72 5.76 -16.54
C PHE A 237 9.29 5.89 -15.12
N LEU A 238 8.44 5.98 -14.12
CA LEU A 238 8.86 6.11 -12.73
C LEU A 238 9.60 4.86 -12.23
N ILE A 239 9.11 3.66 -12.57
CA ILE A 239 9.78 2.40 -12.24
C ILE A 239 11.13 2.32 -12.94
N SER A 240 11.18 2.58 -14.25
CA SER A 240 12.43 2.53 -15.04
C SER A 240 13.44 3.55 -14.54
N ALA A 241 13.00 4.76 -14.20
CA ALA A 241 13.86 5.80 -13.63
C ALA A 241 14.45 5.38 -12.26
N ASN A 242 13.67 4.68 -11.42
CA ASN A 242 14.16 4.16 -10.17
C ASN A 242 15.17 3.02 -10.35
N ILE A 243 14.90 2.08 -11.26
CA ILE A 243 15.84 0.99 -11.60
C ILE A 243 17.16 1.57 -12.12
N ALA A 244 17.10 2.54 -13.05
CA ALA A 244 18.29 3.22 -13.58
C ALA A 244 19.08 3.93 -12.48
N ARG A 245 18.40 4.59 -11.53
CA ARG A 245 19.03 5.22 -10.36
C ARG A 245 19.80 4.19 -9.52
N VAL A 246 19.17 3.07 -9.15
CA VAL A 246 19.80 2.04 -8.33
C VAL A 246 20.96 1.41 -9.09
N LEU A 247 20.79 1.12 -10.38
CA LEU A 247 21.85 0.60 -11.23
C LEU A 247 23.10 1.51 -11.24
N VAL A 248 22.91 2.82 -11.45
CA VAL A 248 24.01 3.80 -11.42
C VAL A 248 24.69 3.81 -10.05
N LEU A 249 23.93 3.81 -8.96
CA LEU A 249 24.51 3.80 -7.60
C LEU A 249 25.33 2.54 -7.35
N VAL A 250 24.84 1.37 -7.75
CA VAL A 250 25.55 0.09 -7.63
C VAL A 250 26.84 0.10 -8.46
N VAL A 251 26.78 0.55 -9.71
CA VAL A 251 27.96 0.67 -10.58
C VAL A 251 29.01 1.61 -9.97
N VAL A 252 28.60 2.77 -9.51
CA VAL A 252 29.55 3.75 -8.91
C VAL A 252 30.16 3.21 -7.63
N THR A 253 29.37 2.57 -6.76
CA THR A 253 29.85 2.06 -5.48
C THR A 253 30.82 0.88 -5.64
N HIS A 254 30.43 -0.12 -6.44
CA HIS A 254 31.10 -1.43 -6.46
C HIS A 254 32.00 -1.64 -7.67
N ILE A 255 31.62 -1.14 -8.86
CA ILE A 255 32.45 -1.28 -10.06
C ILE A 255 33.50 -0.18 -10.12
N LEU A 256 33.11 1.08 -9.95
CA LEU A 256 34.03 2.22 -9.91
C LEU A 256 34.72 2.41 -8.55
N LYS A 257 34.31 1.66 -7.52
CA LYS A 257 34.88 1.68 -6.15
C LYS A 257 34.89 3.09 -5.51
N GLN A 258 33.84 3.88 -5.78
CA GLN A 258 33.70 5.25 -5.24
C GLN A 258 32.45 5.40 -4.33
N PRO A 259 32.42 4.79 -3.14
CA PRO A 259 31.23 4.79 -2.26
C PRO A 259 30.86 6.21 -1.78
N GLN A 260 31.83 7.08 -1.52
CA GLN A 260 31.56 8.47 -1.11
C GLN A 260 30.86 9.27 -2.19
N PHE A 261 31.29 9.10 -3.46
CA PHE A 261 30.66 9.73 -4.60
C PHE A 261 29.23 9.22 -4.83
N ALA A 262 29.00 7.92 -4.66
CA ALA A 262 27.67 7.32 -4.74
C ALA A 262 26.72 7.91 -3.69
N GLN A 263 27.18 8.12 -2.44
CA GLN A 263 26.38 8.77 -1.40
C GLN A 263 26.02 10.21 -1.77
N MET A 264 26.95 10.97 -2.33
CA MET A 264 26.66 12.34 -2.82
C MET A 264 25.66 12.36 -3.98
N LEU A 265 25.74 11.37 -4.89
CA LEU A 265 24.84 11.24 -6.03
C LEU A 265 23.44 10.78 -5.65
N HIS A 266 23.26 10.14 -4.51
CA HIS A 266 22.01 9.47 -4.13
C HIS A 266 20.78 10.38 -4.20
N ILE A 267 20.84 11.61 -3.66
CA ILE A 267 19.74 12.57 -3.67
C ILE A 267 19.59 13.25 -5.04
N PRO A 268 20.64 13.85 -5.64
CA PRO A 268 20.52 14.49 -6.95
C PRO A 268 20.00 13.57 -8.04
N LEU A 269 20.52 12.33 -8.10
CA LEU A 269 20.12 11.34 -9.10
C LEU A 269 18.62 10.98 -8.96
N GLY A 270 18.12 10.88 -7.71
CA GLY A 270 16.71 10.65 -7.45
C GLY A 270 15.81 11.79 -7.93
N LEU A 271 16.24 13.04 -7.73
CA LEU A 271 15.50 14.22 -8.20
C LEU A 271 15.52 14.34 -9.72
N ILE A 272 16.66 14.10 -10.36
CA ILE A 272 16.79 14.11 -11.83
C ILE A 272 15.91 13.01 -12.44
N ALA A 273 15.98 11.77 -11.91
CA ALA A 273 15.19 10.67 -12.39
C ALA A 273 13.68 10.93 -12.29
N LEU A 274 13.22 11.46 -11.15
CA LEU A 274 11.83 11.87 -10.96
C LEU A 274 11.44 13.00 -11.91
N GLY A 275 12.28 14.04 -12.05
CA GLY A 275 12.04 15.17 -12.93
C GLY A 275 11.92 14.76 -14.39
N CYS A 276 12.80 13.88 -14.88
CA CYS A 276 12.73 13.34 -16.24
C CYS A 276 11.45 12.54 -16.47
N ALA A 277 11.08 11.65 -15.54
CA ALA A 277 9.85 10.86 -15.64
C ALA A 277 8.60 11.77 -15.65
N CYS A 278 8.54 12.78 -14.79
CA CYS A 278 7.46 13.76 -14.76
C CYS A 278 7.39 14.58 -16.06
N ALA A 279 8.54 15.03 -16.59
CA ALA A 279 8.60 15.78 -17.84
C ALA A 279 8.10 14.95 -19.03
N LEU A 280 8.54 13.69 -19.15
CA LEU A 280 8.06 12.78 -20.18
C LEU A 280 6.55 12.55 -20.08
N SER A 281 6.04 12.30 -18.87
CA SER A 281 4.62 12.12 -18.61
C SER A 281 3.82 13.37 -18.98
N TRP A 282 4.34 14.55 -18.68
CA TRP A 282 3.71 15.82 -19.03
C TRP A 282 3.67 16.05 -20.55
N VAL A 283 4.78 15.77 -21.26
CA VAL A 283 4.83 15.85 -22.74
C VAL A 283 3.77 14.93 -23.36
N ILE A 284 3.68 13.69 -22.90
CA ILE A 284 2.68 12.75 -23.43
C ILE A 284 1.26 13.19 -23.04
N LEU A 285 1.06 13.78 -21.85
CA LEU A 285 -0.24 14.31 -21.42
C LEU A 285 -0.78 15.37 -22.41
N GLN A 286 0.09 16.10 -23.09
CA GLN A 286 -0.32 17.08 -24.10
C GLN A 286 -1.05 16.46 -25.29
N THR A 287 -0.90 15.18 -25.54
CA THR A 287 -1.63 14.43 -26.59
C THR A 287 -3.09 14.16 -26.24
N VAL A 288 -3.50 14.34 -24.98
CA VAL A 288 -4.90 14.17 -24.55
C VAL A 288 -5.66 15.46 -24.88
N PRO A 289 -6.83 15.37 -25.54
CA PRO A 289 -7.64 16.53 -25.86
C PRO A 289 -8.13 17.26 -24.60
N ARG A 290 -8.23 18.59 -24.68
CA ARG A 290 -8.79 19.43 -23.60
C ARG A 290 -10.32 19.34 -23.58
N ASN A 291 -10.89 19.53 -22.38
CA ASN A 291 -12.34 19.68 -22.24
C ASN A 291 -12.77 21.00 -22.87
N GLY A 292 -13.47 20.96 -23.99
CA GLY A 292 -13.94 22.16 -24.69
C GLY A 292 -13.55 22.25 -26.18
N GLU A 293 -12.49 21.58 -26.60
CA GLU A 293 -11.93 21.71 -27.96
C GLU A 293 -12.81 21.08 -29.07
N GLN A 294 -13.78 20.23 -28.72
CA GLN A 294 -14.70 19.63 -29.70
C GLN A 294 -15.91 20.51 -30.05
N ARG A 295 -16.21 21.55 -29.26
CA ARG A 295 -17.33 22.47 -29.56
C ARG A 295 -17.02 23.43 -30.69
N SER A 296 -15.77 23.77 -30.94
CA SER A 296 -15.40 24.74 -31.98
C SER A 296 -15.16 24.09 -33.37
N ARG A 297 -14.95 22.77 -33.42
CA ARG A 297 -14.77 22.04 -34.71
C ARG A 297 -16.07 21.57 -35.35
N GLY A 298 -17.17 21.54 -34.60
CA GLY A 298 -18.51 21.21 -35.11
C GLY A 298 -19.25 22.39 -35.74
N ASP A 299 -18.87 23.64 -35.35
CA ASP A 299 -19.54 24.85 -35.80
C ASP A 299 -18.92 25.49 -37.05
N SER A 300 -17.67 25.13 -37.39
CA SER A 300 -17.01 25.67 -38.58
C SER A 300 -17.23 24.89 -39.87
N GLY A 301 -17.98 23.79 -39.83
CA GLY A 301 -18.28 22.95 -41.01
C GLY A 301 -19.65 23.16 -41.63
N SER A 302 -20.50 24.04 -41.10
CA SER A 302 -21.88 24.22 -41.59
C SER A 302 -22.25 25.63 -42.07
N LEU A 303 -21.27 26.50 -42.31
CA LEU A 303 -21.52 27.90 -42.77
C LEU A 303 -21.05 28.21 -44.18
N GLU A 304 -20.89 27.21 -45.05
CA GLU A 304 -20.81 27.45 -46.51
C GLU A 304 -21.96 26.74 -47.23
N GLY A 305 -23.04 27.45 -47.47
CA GLY A 305 -24.08 27.06 -48.40
C GLY A 305 -25.52 27.24 -47.89
N ARG A 306 -26.02 28.46 -47.79
CA ARG A 306 -27.30 28.83 -48.38
C ARG A 306 -27.67 30.28 -48.06
N GLY A 307 -27.66 31.06 -49.08
CA GLY A 307 -28.22 32.41 -49.05
C GLY A 307 -29.72 32.43 -48.94
N ASN A 308 -30.18 33.49 -48.30
CA ASN A 308 -31.45 34.17 -48.51
C ASN A 308 -32.75 33.38 -48.39
N ILE A 309 -33.52 33.61 -47.32
CA ILE A 309 -34.95 34.03 -47.40
C ILE A 309 -35.35 34.49 -45.97
N GLY A 310 -36.11 35.60 -45.99
CA GLY A 310 -36.44 36.46 -44.88
C GLY A 310 -37.32 35.88 -43.76
N GLY A 311 -37.23 36.54 -42.63
CA GLY A 311 -38.27 36.92 -41.69
C GLY A 311 -39.13 35.85 -41.08
N GLN A 312 -38.85 35.54 -39.82
CA GLN A 312 -39.87 35.49 -38.78
C GLN A 312 -39.17 35.25 -37.42
N GLY A 313 -39.28 36.22 -36.53
CA GLY A 313 -38.70 36.19 -35.21
C GLY A 313 -39.42 35.22 -34.25
N GLY A 314 -38.66 34.70 -33.31
CA GLY A 314 -39.17 34.44 -31.99
C GLY A 314 -39.89 33.12 -31.74
N LYS A 315 -39.27 31.96 -31.94
CA LYS A 315 -39.73 30.69 -31.28
C LYS A 315 -38.61 29.64 -31.02
N GLY A 316 -37.35 29.96 -31.26
CA GLY A 316 -36.24 28.99 -31.10
C GLY A 316 -35.57 29.01 -29.72
N GLU A 317 -35.65 30.12 -28.97
CA GLU A 317 -35.02 30.23 -27.66
C GLU A 317 -35.84 29.61 -26.53
N ASP A 318 -37.15 29.65 -26.62
CA ASP A 318 -38.04 29.04 -25.60
C ASP A 318 -38.03 27.51 -25.59
N CYS A 319 -37.73 26.84 -26.71
CA CYS A 319 -37.62 25.39 -26.78
C CYS A 319 -36.30 24.86 -26.19
N LEU A 320 -35.19 25.60 -26.32
CA LEU A 320 -33.91 25.22 -25.73
C LEU A 320 -33.87 25.50 -24.23
N VAL A 321 -34.52 26.56 -23.77
CA VAL A 321 -34.64 26.89 -22.35
C VAL A 321 -35.59 25.92 -21.65
N SER A 322 -36.69 25.48 -22.29
CA SER A 322 -37.60 24.48 -21.73
C SER A 322 -36.98 23.08 -21.66
N SER A 323 -36.24 22.64 -22.66
CA SER A 323 -35.56 21.34 -22.61
C SER A 323 -34.38 21.29 -21.61
N VAL A 324 -33.66 22.42 -21.44
CA VAL A 324 -32.62 22.51 -20.39
C VAL A 324 -33.24 22.59 -18.98
N SER A 325 -34.40 23.24 -18.82
CA SER A 325 -35.11 23.30 -17.55
C SER A 325 -35.81 21.98 -17.20
N GLU A 326 -36.29 21.19 -18.17
CA GLU A 326 -36.80 19.83 -17.93
C GLU A 326 -35.69 18.84 -17.56
N LEU A 327 -34.55 18.85 -18.22
CA LEU A 327 -33.38 18.06 -17.86
C LEU A 327 -32.82 18.45 -16.48
N ALA A 328 -32.91 19.70 -16.08
CA ALA A 328 -32.54 20.17 -14.76
C ALA A 328 -33.57 19.76 -13.68
N ARG A 329 -34.87 19.75 -14.00
CA ARG A 329 -35.93 19.29 -13.08
C ARG A 329 -35.90 17.80 -12.79
N ASP A 330 -35.64 16.96 -13.79
CA ASP A 330 -35.55 15.50 -13.60
C ASP A 330 -34.28 15.10 -12.81
N SER A 331 -33.23 15.93 -12.82
CA SER A 331 -32.00 15.67 -12.06
C SER A 331 -32.10 15.98 -10.56
N HIS A 332 -33.19 16.62 -10.10
CA HIS A 332 -33.40 17.06 -8.71
C HIS A 332 -34.55 16.34 -7.99
N ARG A 333 -35.13 15.28 -8.58
CA ARG A 333 -36.14 14.50 -7.83
C ARG A 333 -35.45 13.82 -6.63
N PRO A 334 -35.86 14.14 -5.38
CA PRO A 334 -35.35 13.43 -4.23
C PRO A 334 -35.66 11.95 -4.36
N ALA A 335 -34.78 11.11 -3.81
CA ALA A 335 -35.05 9.68 -3.75
C ALA A 335 -36.39 9.43 -3.07
N SER A 336 -37.17 8.46 -3.55
CA SER A 336 -38.37 8.03 -2.87
C SER A 336 -38.02 7.62 -1.42
N LEU A 337 -38.95 7.79 -0.48
CA LEU A 337 -38.76 7.39 0.93
C LEU A 337 -38.27 5.94 1.04
N SER A 338 -38.77 5.04 0.17
CA SER A 338 -38.32 3.65 0.07
C SER A 338 -36.85 3.53 -0.35
N GLY A 339 -36.40 4.34 -1.31
CA GLY A 339 -35.00 4.34 -1.76
C GLY A 339 -34.02 4.87 -0.69
N GLN A 340 -34.42 5.91 0.06
CA GLN A 340 -33.62 6.43 1.18
C GLN A 340 -33.53 5.41 2.32
N ALA A 341 -34.64 4.74 2.65
CA ALA A 341 -34.67 3.68 3.64
C ALA A 341 -33.76 2.50 3.25
N LEU A 342 -33.80 2.07 1.99
CA LEU A 342 -32.94 1.00 1.46
C LEU A 342 -31.47 1.37 1.55
N LEU A 343 -31.09 2.59 1.19
CA LEU A 343 -29.73 3.10 1.31
C LEU A 343 -29.26 3.12 2.77
N LEU A 344 -30.12 3.57 3.69
CA LEU A 344 -29.82 3.58 5.11
C LEU A 344 -29.62 2.17 5.66
N VAL A 345 -30.52 1.23 5.34
CA VAL A 345 -30.40 -0.18 5.74
C VAL A 345 -29.09 -0.77 5.22
N PHE A 346 -28.74 -0.49 3.96
CA PHE A 346 -27.48 -0.95 3.38
C PHE A 346 -26.26 -0.40 4.13
N VAL A 347 -26.21 0.90 4.44
CA VAL A 347 -25.08 1.51 5.17
C VAL A 347 -24.99 0.99 6.60
N VAL A 348 -26.13 0.79 7.28
CA VAL A 348 -26.16 0.18 8.61
C VAL A 348 -25.68 -1.29 8.57
N ALA A 349 -26.10 -2.06 7.57
CA ALA A 349 -25.61 -3.42 7.38
C ALA A 349 -24.08 -3.45 7.15
N LEU A 350 -23.55 -2.55 6.32
CA LEU A 350 -22.11 -2.39 6.14
C LEU A 350 -21.40 -2.05 7.46
N ALA A 351 -21.99 -1.15 8.26
CA ALA A 351 -21.46 -0.77 9.56
C ALA A 351 -21.38 -1.96 10.51
N LEU A 352 -22.43 -2.78 10.58
CA LEU A 352 -22.44 -3.99 11.38
C LEU A 352 -21.43 -5.01 10.90
N ILE A 353 -21.36 -5.28 9.59
CA ILE A 353 -20.42 -6.24 9.00
C ILE A 353 -18.98 -5.79 9.25
N SER A 354 -18.67 -4.51 9.13
CA SER A 354 -17.32 -4.00 9.36
C SER A 354 -16.87 -4.16 10.82
N GLN A 355 -17.81 -4.17 11.78
CA GLN A 355 -17.52 -4.36 13.21
C GLN A 355 -17.43 -5.85 13.61
N LEU A 356 -18.02 -6.76 12.84
CA LEU A 356 -17.92 -8.21 13.10
C LEU A 356 -16.48 -8.72 12.89
N HIS A 357 -15.72 -8.02 12.08
CA HIS A 357 -14.32 -8.39 11.81
C HIS A 357 -13.40 -7.59 12.74
N HIS A 358 -13.20 -8.08 13.95
CA HIS A 358 -12.09 -7.64 14.79
C HIS A 358 -10.87 -8.49 14.41
N PRO A 359 -9.80 -7.90 13.84
CA PRO A 359 -8.54 -8.63 13.76
C PRO A 359 -8.17 -9.00 15.20
N GLN A 360 -8.03 -10.29 15.47
CA GLN A 360 -7.45 -10.73 16.73
C GLN A 360 -6.04 -10.11 16.80
N GLU A 361 -5.80 -9.27 17.78
CA GLU A 361 -4.44 -8.91 18.18
C GLU A 361 -3.80 -10.19 18.71
N GLU A 362 -3.10 -10.89 17.83
CA GLU A 362 -2.28 -12.03 18.23
C GLU A 362 -1.15 -11.49 19.10
N GLN A 363 -1.01 -12.03 20.30
CA GLN A 363 0.11 -11.71 21.18
C GLN A 363 1.43 -12.08 20.48
N PRO A 364 2.47 -11.24 20.60
CA PRO A 364 3.76 -11.54 20.02
C PRO A 364 4.29 -12.86 20.58
N LEU A 365 4.69 -13.75 19.67
CA LEU A 365 5.28 -15.03 20.00
C LEU A 365 6.57 -14.80 20.78
N SER A 366 6.70 -15.42 21.94
CA SER A 366 7.93 -15.35 22.74
C SER A 366 8.89 -16.46 22.34
N VAL A 367 10.06 -16.12 21.80
CA VAL A 367 11.13 -17.12 21.54
C VAL A 367 11.64 -17.75 22.85
N ALA A 368 11.43 -17.10 23.99
CA ALA A 368 11.80 -17.61 25.30
C ALA A 368 11.10 -18.91 25.68
N SER A 369 9.97 -19.24 25.01
CA SER A 369 9.23 -20.49 25.19
C SER A 369 9.69 -21.62 24.26
N LEU A 370 10.72 -21.40 23.41
CA LEU A 370 11.19 -22.41 22.48
C LEU A 370 11.80 -23.61 23.23
N HIS A 371 11.19 -24.76 23.03
CA HIS A 371 11.71 -26.03 23.53
C HIS A 371 12.75 -26.55 22.52
N TRP A 372 14.03 -26.38 22.90
CA TRP A 372 15.14 -26.85 22.08
C TRP A 372 15.19 -28.39 22.06
N PRO A 373 15.65 -29.01 20.95
CA PRO A 373 15.75 -30.47 20.90
C PRO A 373 16.61 -31.01 22.07
N GLU A 374 16.11 -32.02 22.79
CA GLU A 374 16.78 -32.58 24.00
C GLU A 374 18.17 -33.12 23.69
N GLN A 375 18.38 -33.62 22.47
CA GLN A 375 19.68 -34.16 22.03
C GLN A 375 20.70 -33.09 21.65
N MET A 376 20.28 -31.81 21.58
CA MET A 376 21.14 -30.70 21.19
C MET A 376 21.75 -30.03 22.41
N ALA A 377 23.06 -30.20 22.59
CA ALA A 377 23.81 -29.37 23.54
C ALA A 377 23.86 -27.93 23.02
N SER A 378 23.32 -26.98 23.77
CA SER A 378 23.31 -25.58 23.34
C SER A 378 23.56 -24.61 24.46
N GLU A 379 24.30 -23.54 24.16
CA GLU A 379 24.63 -22.46 25.08
C GLU A 379 24.22 -21.11 24.43
N ARG A 380 23.63 -20.21 25.23
CA ARG A 380 23.27 -18.88 24.77
C ARG A 380 24.53 -18.02 24.59
N ILE A 381 24.64 -17.40 23.42
CA ILE A 381 25.75 -16.51 23.08
C ILE A 381 25.23 -15.10 22.77
N PRO A 382 26.03 -14.05 23.00
CA PRO A 382 25.63 -12.68 22.67
C PRO A 382 25.47 -12.47 21.18
N LEU A 383 24.63 -11.50 20.83
CA LEU A 383 24.51 -11.01 19.47
C LEU A 383 25.80 -10.30 19.05
N THR A 384 26.11 -10.33 17.78
CA THR A 384 27.20 -9.53 17.20
C THR A 384 26.83 -8.05 17.18
N ALA A 385 27.81 -7.15 17.04
CA ALA A 385 27.55 -5.71 16.97
C ALA A 385 26.58 -5.34 15.82
N THR A 386 26.67 -6.01 14.69
CA THR A 386 25.77 -5.82 13.55
C THR A 386 24.34 -6.26 13.86
N GLU A 387 24.17 -7.42 14.52
CA GLU A 387 22.87 -7.93 14.96
C GLU A 387 22.26 -7.00 16.02
N HIS A 388 23.03 -6.54 16.99
CA HIS A 388 22.58 -5.54 17.97
C HIS A 388 22.08 -4.27 17.29
N SER A 389 22.87 -3.68 16.42
CA SER A 389 22.48 -2.46 15.69
C SER A 389 21.18 -2.62 14.89
N PHE A 390 20.92 -3.82 14.41
CA PHE A 390 19.65 -4.11 13.74
C PHE A 390 18.50 -4.23 14.74
N PHE A 391 18.62 -5.09 15.75
CA PHE A 391 17.53 -5.38 16.68
C PHE A 391 17.19 -4.20 17.61
N ASP A 392 18.12 -3.30 17.89
CA ASP A 392 17.88 -2.07 18.64
C ASP A 392 16.85 -1.15 17.98
N ASN A 393 16.73 -1.21 16.66
CA ASN A 393 15.68 -0.49 15.92
C ASN A 393 14.29 -1.15 16.02
N TYR A 394 14.23 -2.39 16.54
CA TYR A 394 13.01 -3.18 16.64
C TYR A 394 12.86 -3.83 18.01
N PRO A 395 12.61 -3.04 19.08
CA PRO A 395 12.63 -3.51 20.47
C PRO A 395 11.58 -4.55 20.83
N TYR A 396 10.60 -4.78 19.95
CA TYR A 396 9.58 -5.82 20.10
C TYR A 396 10.01 -7.19 19.54
N LEU A 397 11.16 -7.27 18.84
CA LEU A 397 11.77 -8.52 18.45
C LEU A 397 12.70 -9.01 19.55
N VAL A 398 12.51 -10.26 19.95
CA VAL A 398 13.41 -10.91 20.91
C VAL A 398 14.18 -12.01 20.16
N PRO A 399 15.37 -11.69 19.63
CA PRO A 399 16.23 -12.69 19.01
C PRO A 399 16.86 -13.58 20.07
N GLU A 400 16.97 -14.87 19.78
CA GLU A 400 17.74 -15.81 20.59
C GLU A 400 18.86 -16.41 19.75
N LYS A 401 20.10 -16.25 20.21
CA LYS A 401 21.28 -16.77 19.56
C LYS A 401 21.97 -17.79 20.46
N ARG A 402 22.26 -18.96 19.90
CA ARG A 402 22.94 -20.05 20.62
C ARG A 402 24.09 -20.63 19.83
N ARG A 403 25.10 -21.08 20.53
CA ARG A 403 26.06 -22.04 20.06
C ARG A 403 25.46 -23.43 20.24
N PHE A 404 25.61 -24.34 19.28
CA PHE A 404 25.02 -25.66 19.39
C PHE A 404 25.96 -26.77 18.90
N VAL A 405 25.71 -27.97 19.42
CA VAL A 405 26.29 -29.23 18.95
C VAL A 405 25.16 -30.26 18.95
N LEU A 406 24.98 -30.93 17.82
CA LEU A 406 24.03 -32.03 17.65
C LEU A 406 24.73 -33.13 16.82
N GLY A 407 25.12 -34.24 17.47
CA GLY A 407 25.97 -35.24 16.82
C GLY A 407 27.26 -34.61 16.27
N ASP A 408 27.53 -34.83 14.99
CA ASP A 408 28.71 -34.25 14.31
C ASP A 408 28.48 -32.85 13.73
N VAL A 409 27.29 -32.28 13.92
CA VAL A 409 26.97 -30.94 13.44
C VAL A 409 27.15 -29.92 14.56
N SER A 410 27.96 -28.89 14.31
CA SER A 410 28.18 -27.78 15.23
C SER A 410 28.08 -26.45 14.52
N GLY A 411 27.73 -25.41 15.28
CA GLY A 411 27.57 -24.08 14.72
C GLY A 411 26.93 -23.09 15.66
N SER A 412 26.48 -21.97 15.09
CA SER A 412 25.64 -20.99 15.76
C SER A 412 24.27 -20.90 15.09
N ILE A 413 23.23 -20.76 15.89
CA ILE A 413 21.84 -20.63 15.45
C ILE A 413 21.25 -19.34 16.02
N LEU A 414 20.58 -18.59 15.16
CA LEU A 414 19.80 -17.40 15.49
C LEU A 414 18.33 -17.70 15.16
N VAL A 415 17.48 -17.59 16.18
CA VAL A 415 16.03 -17.74 16.04
C VAL A 415 15.37 -16.42 16.36
N VAL A 416 14.50 -15.96 15.46
CA VAL A 416 13.77 -14.70 15.63
C VAL A 416 12.29 -14.96 15.39
N ALA A 417 11.48 -14.78 16.43
CA ALA A 417 10.03 -14.79 16.27
C ALA A 417 9.55 -13.44 15.73
N ASN A 418 8.71 -13.50 14.73
CA ASN A 418 8.21 -12.31 14.05
C ASN A 418 6.73 -12.43 13.72
N THR A 419 5.93 -11.57 14.33
CA THR A 419 4.47 -11.48 14.09
C THR A 419 4.10 -10.41 13.10
N THR A 420 5.05 -9.56 12.68
CA THR A 420 4.79 -8.41 11.80
C THR A 420 5.63 -8.48 10.53
N LEU A 421 5.07 -7.94 9.43
CA LEU A 421 5.78 -7.76 8.16
C LEU A 421 6.89 -6.71 8.24
N ASP A 422 6.88 -5.90 9.29
CA ASP A 422 7.71 -4.70 9.41
C ASP A 422 9.17 -5.01 9.71
N THR A 423 9.49 -6.27 10.04
CA THR A 423 10.79 -6.69 10.50
C THR A 423 11.36 -7.81 9.67
N TYR A 424 11.68 -7.47 8.44
CA TYR A 424 12.47 -8.36 7.62
C TYR A 424 13.96 -8.11 7.87
N HIS A 425 14.66 -9.14 8.33
CA HIS A 425 16.11 -9.17 8.42
C HIS A 425 16.65 -10.27 7.53
N PRO A 426 17.28 -9.93 6.40
CA PRO A 426 17.94 -10.93 5.58
C PRO A 426 19.16 -11.49 6.32
N PRO A 427 19.22 -12.80 6.58
CA PRO A 427 20.35 -13.42 7.27
C PRO A 427 21.70 -13.19 6.59
N GLU A 428 21.69 -12.95 5.29
CA GLU A 428 22.88 -12.62 4.49
C GLU A 428 23.57 -11.34 4.98
N LEU A 429 22.77 -10.34 5.44
CA LEU A 429 23.35 -9.10 5.98
C LEU A 429 24.10 -9.36 7.29
N CYS A 430 23.64 -10.28 8.12
CA CYS A 430 24.36 -10.69 9.32
C CYS A 430 25.70 -11.35 8.97
N LEU A 431 25.70 -12.25 7.98
CA LEU A 431 26.92 -12.92 7.52
C LEU A 431 27.92 -11.93 6.94
N LEU A 432 27.46 -11.03 6.06
CA LEU A 432 28.28 -9.98 5.46
C LEU A 432 28.80 -8.99 6.51
N GLY A 433 27.94 -8.60 7.46
CA GLY A 433 28.30 -7.68 8.57
C GLY A 433 29.32 -8.27 9.55
N THR A 434 29.41 -9.60 9.64
CA THR A 434 30.45 -10.31 10.40
C THR A 434 31.73 -10.58 9.59
N GLY A 435 31.80 -10.10 8.34
CA GLY A 435 32.96 -10.19 7.48
C GLY A 435 33.02 -11.44 6.61
N PHE A 436 31.97 -12.27 6.61
CA PHE A 436 31.90 -13.42 5.73
C PHE A 436 31.50 -13.01 4.31
N LYS A 437 32.17 -13.59 3.32
CA LYS A 437 31.76 -13.50 1.91
C LYS A 437 30.77 -14.62 1.60
N VAL A 438 29.68 -14.31 0.96
CA VAL A 438 28.74 -15.31 0.41
C VAL A 438 29.20 -15.69 -0.99
N ASP A 439 29.62 -16.95 -1.17
CA ASP A 439 30.21 -17.44 -2.42
C ASP A 439 29.16 -18.02 -3.35
N ARG A 440 28.19 -18.73 -2.78
CA ARG A 440 27.11 -19.39 -3.51
C ARG A 440 25.85 -19.43 -2.67
N MET A 441 24.72 -19.32 -3.32
CA MET A 441 23.41 -19.42 -2.69
C MET A 441 22.47 -20.22 -3.57
N GLU A 442 21.74 -21.16 -2.98
CA GLU A 442 20.78 -21.99 -3.68
C GLU A 442 19.55 -22.30 -2.80
N ARG A 443 18.45 -22.59 -3.46
CA ARG A 443 17.25 -23.13 -2.79
C ARG A 443 17.36 -24.62 -2.70
N LYS A 444 17.21 -25.18 -1.51
CA LYS A 444 17.26 -26.64 -1.28
C LYS A 444 16.07 -27.08 -0.45
N ARG A 445 15.49 -28.17 -0.88
CA ARG A 445 14.56 -28.93 -0.04
C ARG A 445 15.41 -29.90 0.79
N VAL A 446 15.77 -29.48 2.00
CA VAL A 446 16.64 -30.24 2.91
C VAL A 446 15.89 -31.43 3.48
N THR A 447 14.60 -31.24 3.83
CA THR A 447 13.70 -32.31 4.26
C THR A 447 12.38 -32.21 3.50
N PRO A 448 11.50 -33.23 3.52
CA PRO A 448 10.18 -33.13 2.90
C PRO A 448 9.34 -31.95 3.44
N ALA A 449 9.56 -31.57 4.70
CA ALA A 449 8.84 -30.50 5.37
C ALA A 449 9.52 -29.12 5.23
N VAL A 450 10.84 -29.07 4.99
CA VAL A 450 11.61 -27.81 5.05
C VAL A 450 12.30 -27.53 3.73
N GLN A 451 11.87 -26.44 3.11
CA GLN A 451 12.60 -25.77 2.03
C GLN A 451 13.40 -24.65 2.63
N ALA A 452 14.71 -24.68 2.47
CA ALA A 452 15.65 -23.73 3.05
C ALA A 452 16.53 -23.08 1.98
N ARG A 453 17.06 -21.90 2.31
CA ARG A 453 18.13 -21.25 1.55
C ARG A 453 19.46 -21.76 2.07
N TRP A 454 20.26 -22.32 1.18
CA TRP A 454 21.58 -22.85 1.48
C TRP A 454 22.66 -21.92 0.93
N LEU A 455 23.65 -21.59 1.76
CA LEU A 455 24.71 -20.67 1.43
C LEU A 455 26.07 -21.34 1.64
N SER A 456 26.99 -21.14 0.70
CA SER A 456 28.43 -21.38 0.87
C SER A 456 29.10 -20.07 1.22
N VAL A 457 29.94 -20.07 2.26
CA VAL A 457 30.43 -18.86 2.90
C VAL A 457 31.93 -18.97 3.17
N GLY A 458 32.64 -17.85 3.02
CA GLY A 458 34.06 -17.76 3.36
C GLY A 458 34.97 -18.62 2.48
N ASP A 459 34.88 -18.48 1.18
CA ASP A 459 35.60 -19.27 0.17
C ASP A 459 35.35 -20.78 0.28
N GLY A 460 34.07 -21.13 0.55
CA GLY A 460 33.60 -22.52 0.65
C GLY A 460 33.96 -23.24 1.95
N LYS A 461 34.53 -22.55 2.95
CA LYS A 461 34.96 -23.17 4.22
C LYS A 461 33.81 -23.45 5.15
N PHE A 462 32.73 -22.67 5.06
CA PHE A 462 31.56 -22.74 5.93
C PHE A 462 30.30 -22.91 5.11
N SER A 463 29.27 -23.50 5.73
CA SER A 463 27.92 -23.51 5.20
C SER A 463 27.01 -22.73 6.13
N ALA A 464 25.99 -22.09 5.55
CA ALA A 464 24.91 -21.48 6.32
C ALA A 464 23.58 -21.86 5.69
N THR A 465 22.53 -21.85 6.51
CA THR A 465 21.17 -22.10 6.01
C THR A 465 20.15 -21.27 6.77
N TYR A 466 19.03 -20.94 6.12
CA TYR A 466 17.91 -20.35 6.80
C TYR A 466 16.57 -20.70 6.15
N TRP A 467 15.53 -20.64 6.95
CA TRP A 467 14.13 -20.76 6.52
C TRP A 467 13.20 -19.97 7.43
N PHE A 468 12.01 -19.72 6.93
CA PHE A 468 10.89 -19.21 7.72
C PHE A 468 9.92 -20.34 8.00
N GLN A 469 9.44 -20.42 9.22
CA GLN A 469 8.49 -21.45 9.66
C GLN A 469 7.30 -20.81 10.37
N SER A 470 6.13 -21.26 9.99
CA SER A 470 4.85 -20.99 10.63
C SER A 470 4.16 -22.30 11.00
N PRO A 471 3.05 -22.30 11.77
CA PRO A 471 2.36 -23.53 12.15
C PRO A 471 1.87 -24.39 10.99
N LYS A 472 1.75 -23.85 9.79
CA LYS A 472 1.20 -24.57 8.62
C LYS A 472 2.13 -24.62 7.43
N GLN A 473 3.18 -23.83 7.40
CA GLN A 473 4.01 -23.66 6.22
C GLN A 473 5.45 -23.35 6.60
N THR A 474 6.38 -23.90 5.82
CA THR A 474 7.78 -23.50 5.79
C THR A 474 8.11 -22.88 4.43
N THR A 475 8.98 -21.89 4.39
CA THR A 475 9.45 -21.30 3.14
C THR A 475 10.83 -20.67 3.34
N ASP A 476 11.64 -20.67 2.29
CA ASP A 476 12.87 -19.91 2.19
C ASP A 476 12.64 -18.55 1.51
N ASP A 477 11.41 -18.30 1.02
CA ASP A 477 11.07 -17.16 0.18
C ASP A 477 10.25 -16.11 0.94
N PHE A 478 10.81 -14.92 1.06
CA PHE A 478 10.16 -13.80 1.72
C PHE A 478 8.87 -13.35 1.01
N LEU A 479 8.81 -13.38 -0.31
CA LEU A 479 7.59 -13.00 -1.03
C LEU A 479 6.45 -13.98 -0.74
N SER A 480 6.74 -15.28 -0.66
CA SER A 480 5.76 -16.29 -0.26
C SER A 480 5.27 -16.07 1.18
N ARG A 481 6.18 -15.74 2.09
CA ARG A 481 5.83 -15.31 3.44
C ARG A 481 4.96 -14.06 3.43
N PHE A 482 5.39 -13.01 2.72
CA PHE A 482 4.65 -11.76 2.58
C PHE A 482 3.21 -11.98 2.11
N TRP A 483 3.02 -12.77 1.05
CA TRP A 483 1.68 -13.08 0.54
C TRP A 483 0.84 -13.89 1.52
N SER A 484 1.46 -14.80 2.28
CA SER A 484 0.78 -15.54 3.34
C SER A 484 0.29 -14.62 4.45
N ASP A 485 1.10 -13.67 4.88
CA ASP A 485 0.75 -12.67 5.89
C ASP A 485 -0.34 -11.73 5.38
N VAL A 486 -0.16 -11.16 4.20
CA VAL A 486 -1.11 -10.23 3.57
C VAL A 486 -2.47 -10.89 3.35
N THR A 487 -2.50 -12.16 2.95
CA THR A 487 -3.74 -12.93 2.77
C THR A 487 -4.27 -13.55 4.06
N ARG A 488 -3.71 -13.20 5.21
CA ARG A 488 -4.08 -13.67 6.56
C ARG A 488 -4.10 -15.19 6.70
N ARG A 489 -3.36 -15.90 5.86
CA ARG A 489 -3.24 -17.36 5.95
C ARG A 489 -2.37 -17.79 7.11
N GLN A 490 -1.33 -17.00 7.40
CA GLN A 490 -0.38 -17.20 8.49
C GLN A 490 0.17 -15.87 8.98
N LYS A 491 0.27 -15.67 10.30
CA LYS A 491 0.83 -14.45 10.89
C LYS A 491 2.07 -14.69 11.76
N ASN A 492 2.11 -15.83 12.46
CA ASN A 492 3.21 -16.13 13.36
C ASN A 492 4.31 -16.86 12.60
N TRP A 493 5.41 -16.18 12.36
CA TRP A 493 6.57 -16.73 11.69
C TRP A 493 7.79 -16.74 12.60
N VAL A 494 8.59 -17.77 12.47
CA VAL A 494 9.90 -17.89 13.09
C VAL A 494 10.93 -17.94 11.97
N LEU A 495 11.89 -17.02 11.99
CA LEU A 495 13.11 -17.11 11.20
C LEU A 495 14.10 -17.97 11.93
N VAL A 496 14.63 -18.97 11.28
CA VAL A 496 15.76 -19.79 11.75
C VAL A 496 16.93 -19.55 10.81
N SER A 497 18.04 -19.10 11.36
CA SER A 497 19.30 -18.86 10.64
C SER A 497 20.44 -19.60 11.32
N VAL A 498 21.15 -20.42 10.57
CA VAL A 498 22.22 -21.30 11.08
C VAL A 498 23.50 -21.05 10.31
N LEU A 499 24.60 -20.89 11.03
CA LEU A 499 25.96 -20.88 10.48
C LEU A 499 26.71 -22.09 11.06
N PHE A 500 27.11 -23.00 10.20
CA PHE A 500 27.89 -24.21 10.57
C PHE A 500 29.38 -23.90 10.66
N ASP A 501 30.08 -24.62 11.52
CA ASP A 501 31.54 -24.43 11.75
C ASP A 501 32.42 -24.99 10.64
N ARG A 502 31.84 -25.71 9.68
CA ARG A 502 32.53 -26.30 8.53
C ARG A 502 31.62 -26.29 7.30
N SER A 503 32.20 -26.57 6.16
CA SER A 503 31.44 -26.81 4.93
C SER A 503 30.72 -28.15 5.04
N LEU A 504 29.40 -28.13 4.86
CA LEU A 504 28.52 -29.31 4.94
C LEU A 504 27.66 -29.38 3.68
N SER A 505 27.28 -30.59 3.30
CA SER A 505 26.33 -30.80 2.20
C SER A 505 24.88 -30.71 2.71
N PRO A 506 23.98 -30.00 2.02
CA PRO A 506 22.57 -29.94 2.39
C PRO A 506 21.88 -31.31 2.33
N ASP A 507 22.43 -32.26 1.57
CA ASP A 507 21.87 -33.59 1.36
C ASP A 507 22.47 -34.64 2.33
N SER A 508 23.34 -34.22 3.27
CA SER A 508 23.93 -35.14 4.24
C SER A 508 22.91 -35.56 5.31
N PRO A 509 22.93 -36.83 5.77
CA PRO A 509 22.00 -37.34 6.79
C PRO A 509 22.01 -36.49 8.07
N GLU A 510 23.19 -36.06 8.52
CA GLU A 510 23.34 -35.26 9.75
C GLU A 510 22.62 -33.91 9.63
N ILE A 511 22.64 -33.28 8.46
CA ILE A 511 21.93 -32.03 8.20
C ILE A 511 20.41 -32.27 8.12
N CYS A 512 19.98 -33.36 7.48
CA CYS A 512 18.56 -33.72 7.45
C CYS A 512 18.02 -33.96 8.87
N ASP A 513 18.77 -34.66 9.72
CA ASP A 513 18.38 -34.94 11.11
C ASP A 513 18.36 -33.63 11.94
N PHE A 514 19.36 -32.75 11.81
CA PHE A 514 19.40 -31.46 12.45
C PHE A 514 18.21 -30.58 12.07
N VAL A 515 17.94 -30.42 10.77
CA VAL A 515 16.85 -29.58 10.27
C VAL A 515 15.49 -30.16 10.68
N THR A 516 15.34 -31.48 10.71
CA THR A 516 14.12 -32.16 11.18
C THR A 516 13.88 -31.89 12.67
N ALA A 517 14.90 -32.08 13.51
CA ALA A 517 14.81 -31.84 14.95
C ALA A 517 14.45 -30.37 15.27
N MET A 518 15.06 -29.43 14.57
CA MET A 518 14.75 -28.00 14.74
C MET A 518 13.35 -27.65 14.25
N HIS A 519 12.94 -28.20 13.10
CA HIS A 519 11.59 -28.01 12.58
C HIS A 519 10.51 -28.49 13.54
N GLU A 520 10.68 -29.68 14.10
CA GLU A 520 9.73 -30.28 15.06
C GLU A 520 9.67 -29.48 16.37
N ALA A 521 10.81 -29.04 16.90
CA ALA A 521 10.88 -28.22 18.11
C ALA A 521 10.12 -26.90 17.95
N ILE A 522 10.30 -26.22 16.83
CA ILE A 522 9.59 -24.97 16.50
C ILE A 522 8.10 -25.24 16.26
N ASP A 523 7.76 -26.29 15.52
CA ASP A 523 6.36 -26.65 15.24
C ASP A 523 5.59 -26.95 16.54
N HIS A 524 6.22 -27.68 17.47
CA HIS A 524 5.66 -27.96 18.79
C HIS A 524 5.40 -26.67 19.57
N THR A 525 6.36 -25.77 19.59
CA THR A 525 6.23 -24.46 20.27
C THR A 525 5.11 -23.62 19.67
N LEU A 526 5.09 -23.48 18.34
CA LEU A 526 4.08 -22.70 17.62
C LEU A 526 2.66 -23.24 17.84
N LYS A 527 2.48 -24.57 17.84
CA LYS A 527 1.18 -25.22 18.10
C LYS A 527 0.74 -25.09 19.55
N THR A 528 1.67 -25.15 20.49
CA THR A 528 1.38 -25.00 21.93
C THR A 528 0.93 -23.57 22.23
N GLU A 529 1.61 -22.55 21.72
CA GLU A 529 1.20 -21.17 21.90
C GLU A 529 -0.15 -20.86 21.23
N GLN A 530 -0.43 -21.40 20.05
CA GLN A 530 -1.76 -21.27 19.43
C GLN A 530 -2.88 -21.88 20.29
N ARG A 531 -2.64 -23.01 20.94
CA ARG A 531 -3.60 -23.63 21.85
C ARG A 531 -3.85 -22.72 23.07
N LEU A 532 -2.79 -22.20 23.67
CA LEU A 532 -2.88 -21.28 24.83
C LEU A 532 -3.63 -20.00 24.47
N ALA A 533 -3.35 -19.40 23.32
CA ALA A 533 -4.07 -18.22 22.83
C ALA A 533 -5.56 -18.53 22.56
N GLY A 534 -5.88 -19.71 22.02
CA GLY A 534 -7.26 -20.17 21.80
C GLY A 534 -8.03 -20.37 23.11
N TRP A 535 -7.37 -20.78 24.18
CA TRP A 535 -7.98 -20.93 25.51
C TRP A 535 -8.30 -19.59 26.17
N GLN A 536 -7.49 -18.58 25.99
CA GLN A 536 -7.73 -17.22 26.52
C GLN A 536 -8.91 -16.49 25.85
N VAL A 537 -9.33 -16.91 24.67
CA VAL A 537 -10.45 -16.31 23.90
C VAL A 537 -11.80 -17.01 24.17
N SER A 538 -11.84 -18.10 24.97
CA SER A 538 -13.09 -18.75 25.34
C SER A 538 -13.95 -17.83 26.21
N PRO A 539 -15.26 -17.62 25.91
CA PRO A 539 -16.13 -16.68 26.64
C PRO A 539 -16.30 -17.01 28.14
N VAL A 540 -15.85 -18.16 28.60
CA VAL A 540 -15.91 -18.56 30.01
C VAL A 540 -14.91 -17.79 30.89
N SER A 541 -13.80 -17.28 30.34
CA SER A 541 -12.82 -16.50 31.11
C SER A 541 -13.23 -15.07 31.41
N LYS A 542 -14.20 -14.50 30.67
CA LYS A 542 -14.75 -13.15 30.94
C LYS A 542 -15.69 -13.07 32.14
N LEU A 543 -16.18 -14.20 32.65
CA LEU A 543 -17.06 -14.26 33.85
C LEU A 543 -16.26 -14.35 35.16
N ALA A 544 -14.98 -14.73 35.12
CA ALA A 544 -14.15 -14.87 36.31
C ALA A 544 -13.41 -13.60 36.74
N SER A 545 -13.43 -12.52 35.95
CA SER A 545 -12.79 -11.24 36.28
C SER A 545 -13.74 -10.20 36.89
N TYR A 546 -15.00 -10.58 37.21
CA TYR A 546 -16.02 -9.75 37.87
C TYR A 546 -16.51 -10.32 39.22
N SER A 547 -15.73 -11.21 39.82
CA SER A 547 -16.01 -11.68 41.20
C SER A 547 -14.99 -11.16 42.21
#